data_f88348c06715e8cbd4e11861be35dc31
#
_entry.id   f88348c06715e8cbd4e11861be35dc31
#
_cell.length_a   1.000
_cell.length_b   1.000
_cell.length_c   1.000
_cell.angle_alpha   90.00
_cell.angle_beta   90.00
_cell.angle_gamma   90.00
#
_symmetry.space_group_name_H-M   'P 1'
#
loop_
_entity.id
_entity.type
_entity.pdbx_description
1 polymer ?
#
loop_
_entity_poly.entity_id
_entity_poly.type
_entity_poly.pdbx_seq_one_letter_code
_entity_poly.pdbx_strand_id
1 'polypeptide(L)'
;MKYIVAFSILIVGLLLVLCIKYKVKVKLKTFFKRGFKPKRGQFGLYVYDGKQGKGKTYSLVEFLLDNRNTIEVFCNIKNIKNIDYTYYTGFSGLIDIKNALDNNTLVYDDEKQLVIVYDEIFTELQKYSKLNKDVIDFLCQMRKRKIIFLTTAQEWAEIPLSFRRFCRYEIQCNMISFLWFGILIKRFGDAEQMKWDEELQEHTCPITETTITKCRKFVANSYDTFLRISSVEAPSPQSIEKVDKEIWEDEKQEELYEVPSWKK
;
A
#
# COMPACT_ATOMS: atom_id res chain seq x y z
N MET A 1 8.94 -37.53 27.00
CA MET A 1 7.71 -36.78 26.80
C MET A 1 7.63 -35.51 27.65
N LYS A 2 7.81 -35.57 29.00
CA LYS A 2 7.70 -34.37 29.87
C LYS A 2 8.63 -33.21 29.49
N TYR A 3 9.87 -33.45 29.09
CA TYR A 3 10.83 -32.42 28.68
C TYR A 3 10.48 -31.75 27.34
N ILE A 4 9.87 -32.49 26.41
CA ILE A 4 9.40 -31.91 25.12
C ILE A 4 8.25 -30.95 25.37
N VAL A 5 7.32 -31.30 26.24
CA VAL A 5 6.19 -30.44 26.62
C VAL A 5 6.67 -29.16 27.31
N ALA A 6 7.61 -29.31 28.29
CA ALA A 6 8.17 -28.16 28.99
C ALA A 6 8.93 -27.22 28.05
N PHE A 7 9.71 -27.76 27.11
CA PHE A 7 10.44 -27.00 26.12
C PHE A 7 9.48 -26.25 25.14
N SER A 8 8.41 -26.94 24.74
CA SER A 8 7.37 -26.30 23.89
C SER A 8 6.67 -25.14 24.59
N ILE A 9 6.35 -25.27 25.88
CA ILE A 9 5.75 -24.21 26.69
C ILE A 9 6.71 -23.01 26.82
N LEU A 10 8.00 -23.29 27.05
CA LEU A 10 9.03 -22.25 27.14
C LEU A 10 9.15 -21.46 25.83
N ILE A 11 9.16 -22.14 24.67
CA ILE A 11 9.20 -21.49 23.35
C ILE A 11 7.96 -20.63 23.13
N VAL A 12 6.78 -21.14 23.43
CA VAL A 12 5.53 -20.37 23.29
C VAL A 12 5.55 -19.15 24.21
N GLY A 13 5.99 -19.29 25.44
CA GLY A 13 6.15 -18.18 26.37
C GLY A 13 7.11 -17.11 25.86
N LEU A 14 8.29 -17.53 25.35
CA LEU A 14 9.26 -16.60 24.77
C LEU A 14 8.69 -15.86 23.54
N LEU A 15 7.99 -16.57 22.66
CA LEU A 15 7.32 -15.97 21.50
C LEU A 15 6.27 -14.95 21.92
N LEU A 16 5.48 -15.23 22.94
CA LEU A 16 4.49 -14.27 23.47
C LEU A 16 5.16 -13.00 24.02
N VAL A 17 6.23 -13.14 24.78
CA VAL A 17 7.01 -11.99 25.29
C VAL A 17 7.58 -11.17 24.15
N LEU A 18 8.13 -11.81 23.12
CA LEU A 18 8.62 -11.11 21.92
C LEU A 18 7.49 -10.39 21.18
N CYS A 19 6.33 -11.02 21.02
CA CYS A 19 5.15 -10.38 20.40
C CYS A 19 4.72 -9.12 21.16
N ILE A 20 4.72 -9.15 22.48
CA ILE A 20 4.38 -8.00 23.32
C ILE A 20 5.44 -6.91 23.18
N LYS A 21 6.72 -7.25 23.29
CA LYS A 21 7.86 -6.31 23.20
C LYS A 21 7.88 -5.57 21.86
N TYR A 22 7.63 -6.28 20.76
CA TYR A 22 7.67 -5.70 19.41
C TYR A 22 6.30 -5.24 18.91
N LYS A 23 5.30 -5.14 19.79
CA LYS A 23 3.92 -4.73 19.46
C LYS A 23 3.35 -5.51 18.26
N VAL A 24 3.72 -6.79 18.14
CA VAL A 24 3.29 -7.67 17.05
C VAL A 24 1.86 -8.11 17.30
N LYS A 25 0.92 -7.58 16.53
CA LYS A 25 -0.47 -8.04 16.55
C LYS A 25 -0.63 -9.19 15.56
N VAL A 26 -0.41 -10.43 16.01
CA VAL A 26 -0.75 -11.61 15.22
C VAL A 26 -2.26 -11.75 15.22
N LYS A 27 -2.91 -11.28 14.19
CA LYS A 27 -4.34 -11.49 13.98
C LYS A 27 -4.52 -12.89 13.39
N LEU A 28 -4.62 -13.92 14.25
CA LEU A 28 -4.91 -15.29 13.82
C LEU A 28 -6.12 -15.38 12.87
N LYS A 29 -7.11 -14.48 13.06
CA LYS A 29 -8.24 -14.33 12.12
C LYS A 29 -7.85 -13.81 10.73
N THR A 30 -6.72 -13.14 10.57
CA THR A 30 -6.24 -12.65 9.27
C THR A 30 -5.39 -13.68 8.53
N PHE A 31 -4.90 -14.73 9.20
CA PHE A 31 -4.42 -15.92 8.49
C PHE A 31 -5.53 -16.58 7.66
N PHE A 32 -6.78 -16.43 8.11
CA PHE A 32 -7.96 -17.07 7.51
C PHE A 32 -9.00 -16.06 6.97
N LYS A 33 -8.91 -14.79 7.29
CA LYS A 33 -9.88 -13.76 6.87
C LYS A 33 -9.21 -12.43 6.56
N ARG A 34 -9.78 -11.83 5.56
CA ARG A 34 -9.52 -10.60 4.83
C ARG A 34 -9.24 -9.35 5.68
N GLY A 35 -8.22 -8.66 5.29
CA GLY A 35 -8.07 -7.25 5.01
C GLY A 35 -8.03 -6.26 6.16
N PHE A 36 -7.07 -5.37 5.97
CA PHE A 36 -7.07 -4.06 6.59
C PHE A 36 -8.31 -3.29 6.11
N LYS A 37 -9.20 -2.94 7.02
CA LYS A 37 -10.23 -1.94 6.76
C LYS A 37 -9.73 -0.63 7.35
N PRO A 38 -9.63 0.45 6.55
CA PRO A 38 -9.35 1.74 7.13
C PRO A 38 -10.42 2.03 8.18
N LYS A 39 -10.01 2.39 9.38
CA LYS A 39 -10.95 2.86 10.38
C LYS A 39 -11.57 4.14 9.85
N ARG A 40 -12.89 4.31 9.97
CA ARG A 40 -13.57 5.56 9.63
C ARG A 40 -12.78 6.76 10.19
N GLY A 41 -12.43 7.72 9.32
CA GLY A 41 -11.68 8.92 9.71
C GLY A 41 -10.14 8.83 9.56
N GLN A 42 -9.60 7.76 9.02
CA GLN A 42 -8.17 7.66 8.71
C GLN A 42 -7.85 8.14 7.30
N PHE A 43 -8.09 9.42 7.03
CA PHE A 43 -7.74 10.07 5.77
C PHE A 43 -6.30 10.58 5.78
N GLY A 44 -5.70 10.74 4.61
CA GLY A 44 -4.36 11.29 4.43
C GLY A 44 -3.45 10.40 3.60
N LEU A 45 -2.16 10.71 3.62
CA LEU A 45 -1.13 10.04 2.85
C LEU A 45 -0.55 8.85 3.62
N TYR A 46 -0.45 7.71 2.94
CA TYR A 46 0.16 6.47 3.42
C TYR A 46 1.26 6.06 2.45
N VAL A 47 2.46 5.84 2.94
CA VAL A 47 3.60 5.41 2.13
C VAL A 47 3.95 3.98 2.48
N TYR A 48 3.90 3.10 1.50
CA TYR A 48 4.41 1.73 1.60
C TYR A 48 5.85 1.73 1.14
N ASP A 49 6.77 1.46 2.03
CA ASP A 49 8.19 1.40 1.73
C ASP A 49 8.78 0.00 1.89
N GLY A 50 9.96 -0.18 1.34
CA GLY A 50 10.70 -1.44 1.37
C GLY A 50 11.37 -1.74 0.03
N LYS A 51 12.43 -2.51 0.06
CA LYS A 51 13.21 -2.88 -1.13
C LYS A 51 12.35 -3.56 -2.20
N GLN A 52 12.87 -3.62 -3.42
CA GLN A 52 12.20 -4.30 -4.52
C GLN A 52 11.84 -5.76 -4.15
N GLY A 53 10.67 -6.23 -4.57
CA GLY A 53 10.17 -7.57 -4.25
C GLY A 53 9.69 -7.78 -2.82
N LYS A 54 9.61 -6.73 -1.98
CA LYS A 54 9.17 -6.83 -0.58
C LYS A 54 7.65 -6.66 -0.38
N GLY A 55 6.87 -6.66 -1.46
CA GLY A 55 5.41 -6.73 -1.40
C GLY A 55 4.70 -5.39 -1.23
N LYS A 56 5.32 -4.27 -1.63
CA LYS A 56 4.70 -2.94 -1.61
C LYS A 56 3.45 -2.87 -2.48
N THR A 57 3.60 -3.08 -3.79
CA THR A 57 2.50 -3.09 -4.76
C THR A 57 1.47 -4.16 -4.41
N TYR A 58 1.92 -5.35 -3.97
CA TYR A 58 1.02 -6.37 -3.43
C TYR A 58 0.15 -5.83 -2.28
N SER A 59 0.75 -5.09 -1.34
CA SER A 59 0.02 -4.51 -0.20
C SER A 59 -1.01 -3.46 -0.62
N LEU A 60 -0.69 -2.66 -1.66
CA LEU A 60 -1.64 -1.72 -2.26
C LEU A 60 -2.82 -2.45 -2.89
N VAL A 61 -2.55 -3.42 -3.77
CA VAL A 61 -3.59 -4.19 -4.46
C VAL A 61 -4.43 -5.00 -3.46
N GLU A 62 -3.79 -5.59 -2.43
CA GLU A 62 -4.50 -6.25 -1.33
C GLU A 62 -5.51 -5.31 -0.66
N PHE A 63 -5.11 -4.07 -0.35
CA PHE A 63 -5.98 -3.07 0.22
C PHE A 63 -7.16 -2.73 -0.70
N LEU A 64 -6.90 -2.51 -1.98
CA LEU A 64 -7.92 -2.18 -2.96
C LEU A 64 -8.96 -3.29 -3.10
N LEU A 65 -8.51 -4.54 -3.29
CA LEU A 65 -9.40 -5.69 -3.47
C LEU A 65 -10.24 -5.99 -2.23
N ASP A 66 -9.67 -5.80 -1.03
CA ASP A 66 -10.39 -6.04 0.22
C ASP A 66 -11.48 -5.00 0.51
N ASN A 67 -11.34 -3.81 -0.07
CA ASN A 67 -12.27 -2.70 0.15
C ASN A 67 -13.09 -2.35 -1.11
N ARG A 68 -12.96 -3.11 -2.20
CA ARG A 68 -13.51 -2.82 -3.54
C ARG A 68 -14.97 -2.36 -3.59
N ASN A 69 -15.79 -2.79 -2.64
CA ASN A 69 -17.23 -2.45 -2.60
C ASN A 69 -17.51 -1.12 -1.86
N THR A 70 -16.51 -0.54 -1.19
CA THR A 70 -16.66 0.62 -0.30
C THR A 70 -15.77 1.79 -0.69
N ILE A 71 -14.98 1.63 -1.75
CA ILE A 71 -14.04 2.64 -2.22
C ILE A 71 -14.29 2.97 -3.69
N GLU A 72 -14.02 4.21 -4.06
CA GLU A 72 -13.85 4.67 -5.43
C GLU A 72 -12.36 4.91 -5.66
N VAL A 73 -11.81 4.36 -6.75
CA VAL A 73 -10.35 4.25 -6.92
C VAL A 73 -9.86 4.99 -8.15
N PHE A 74 -8.86 5.85 -7.95
CA PHE A 74 -8.01 6.41 -8.99
C PHE A 74 -6.61 5.83 -8.83
N CYS A 75 -6.06 5.18 -9.87
CA CYS A 75 -4.84 4.39 -9.74
C CYS A 75 -3.95 4.52 -10.98
N ASN A 76 -2.63 4.57 -10.78
CA ASN A 76 -1.65 4.53 -11.86
C ASN A 76 -1.13 3.12 -12.18
N ILE A 77 -1.62 2.09 -11.50
CA ILE A 77 -1.31 0.68 -11.81
C ILE A 77 -2.25 0.20 -12.90
N LYS A 78 -1.70 -0.32 -14.00
CA LYS A 78 -2.48 -0.87 -15.11
C LYS A 78 -2.96 -2.30 -14.81
N ASN A 79 -4.09 -2.66 -15.41
CA ASN A 79 -4.59 -4.04 -15.46
C ASN A 79 -4.79 -4.71 -14.09
N ILE A 80 -5.34 -3.96 -13.13
CA ILE A 80 -5.80 -4.57 -11.88
C ILE A 80 -7.14 -5.24 -12.13
N LYS A 81 -7.21 -6.56 -11.92
CA LYS A 81 -8.43 -7.37 -12.08
C LYS A 81 -9.31 -7.31 -10.84
N ASN A 82 -10.62 -7.55 -11.03
CA ASN A 82 -11.62 -7.68 -9.97
C ASN A 82 -11.90 -6.40 -9.15
N ILE A 83 -11.58 -5.24 -9.70
CA ILE A 83 -11.91 -3.94 -9.14
C ILE A 83 -12.12 -2.93 -10.26
N ASP A 84 -13.15 -2.10 -10.12
CA ASP A 84 -13.35 -0.95 -10.99
C ASP A 84 -12.50 0.21 -10.51
N TYR A 85 -11.79 0.87 -11.42
CA TYR A 85 -10.96 2.02 -11.07
C TYR A 85 -10.78 2.94 -12.27
N THR A 86 -10.49 4.20 -12.00
CA THR A 86 -10.11 5.19 -13.01
C THR A 86 -8.59 5.23 -13.10
N TYR A 87 -8.06 4.92 -14.28
CA TYR A 87 -6.62 4.95 -14.53
C TYR A 87 -6.15 6.37 -14.80
N TYR A 88 -4.99 6.74 -14.26
CA TYR A 88 -4.32 8.00 -14.55
C TYR A 88 -2.80 7.82 -14.60
N THR A 89 -2.08 8.77 -15.21
CA THR A 89 -0.61 8.72 -15.34
C THR A 89 0.05 9.99 -14.86
N GLY A 90 1.21 9.85 -14.22
CA GLY A 90 2.08 10.95 -13.84
C GLY A 90 1.46 11.95 -12.86
N PHE A 91 2.23 12.96 -12.49
CA PHE A 91 1.72 14.05 -11.65
C PHE A 91 0.70 14.94 -12.38
N SER A 92 0.74 14.99 -13.72
CA SER A 92 -0.29 15.70 -14.50
C SER A 92 -1.68 15.13 -14.23
N GLY A 93 -1.85 13.80 -14.29
CA GLY A 93 -3.13 13.16 -13.99
C GLY A 93 -3.56 13.37 -12.52
N LEU A 94 -2.63 13.43 -11.58
CA LEU A 94 -2.95 13.78 -10.19
C LEU A 94 -3.44 15.22 -10.05
N ILE A 95 -2.85 16.16 -10.81
CA ILE A 95 -3.27 17.56 -10.86
C ILE A 95 -4.65 17.68 -11.53
N ASP A 96 -4.92 16.90 -12.58
CA ASP A 96 -6.23 16.87 -13.24
C ASP A 96 -7.32 16.39 -12.28
N ILE A 97 -7.06 15.34 -11.50
CA ILE A 97 -7.97 14.87 -10.44
C ILE A 97 -8.20 15.98 -9.41
N LYS A 98 -7.12 16.67 -8.96
CA LYS A 98 -7.23 17.81 -8.04
C LYS A 98 -8.15 18.91 -8.63
N ASN A 99 -7.90 19.32 -9.87
CA ASN A 99 -8.66 20.38 -10.53
C ASN A 99 -10.14 19.99 -10.71
N ALA A 100 -10.39 18.73 -11.07
CA ALA A 100 -11.75 18.21 -11.17
C ALA A 100 -12.48 18.19 -9.81
N LEU A 101 -11.77 17.89 -8.72
CA LEU A 101 -12.29 17.99 -7.35
C LEU A 101 -12.55 19.46 -6.95
N ASP A 102 -11.64 20.38 -7.31
CA ASP A 102 -11.78 21.81 -7.00
C ASP A 102 -12.99 22.44 -7.71
N ASN A 103 -13.25 22.01 -8.93
CA ASN A 103 -14.34 22.49 -9.77
C ASN A 103 -15.65 21.71 -9.57
N ASN A 104 -15.69 20.71 -8.68
CA ASN A 104 -16.82 19.80 -8.51
C ASN A 104 -17.26 19.11 -9.81
N THR A 105 -16.31 18.85 -10.72
CA THR A 105 -16.56 18.16 -12.00
C THR A 105 -16.20 16.67 -11.95
N LEU A 106 -15.55 16.23 -10.87
CA LEU A 106 -15.22 14.82 -10.69
C LEU A 106 -16.49 14.03 -10.40
N VAL A 107 -16.81 13.10 -11.29
CA VAL A 107 -17.94 12.18 -11.10
C VAL A 107 -17.44 10.96 -10.34
N TYR A 108 -17.85 10.83 -9.09
CA TYR A 108 -17.57 9.65 -8.25
C TYR A 108 -18.74 9.40 -7.30
N ASP A 109 -18.80 8.21 -6.73
CA ASP A 109 -19.84 7.81 -5.80
C ASP A 109 -19.53 8.39 -4.39
N ASP A 110 -20.29 9.40 -3.97
CA ASP A 110 -20.11 10.08 -2.68
C ASP A 110 -20.33 9.16 -1.46
N GLU A 111 -21.01 8.02 -1.64
CA GLU A 111 -21.18 7.03 -0.59
C GLU A 111 -19.91 6.20 -0.37
N LYS A 112 -19.04 6.15 -1.37
CA LYS A 112 -17.76 5.45 -1.31
C LYS A 112 -16.63 6.35 -0.81
N GLN A 113 -15.64 5.71 -0.22
CA GLN A 113 -14.41 6.36 0.19
C GLN A 113 -13.49 6.59 -1.02
N LEU A 114 -13.17 7.85 -1.30
CA LEU A 114 -12.23 8.17 -2.37
C LEU A 114 -10.80 7.75 -2.00
N VAL A 115 -10.20 6.91 -2.85
CA VAL A 115 -8.84 6.39 -2.73
C VAL A 115 -8.05 6.73 -3.98
N ILE A 116 -6.92 7.39 -3.80
CA ILE A 116 -5.97 7.68 -4.87
C ILE A 116 -4.72 6.85 -4.65
N VAL A 117 -4.26 6.15 -5.66
CA VAL A 117 -3.09 5.27 -5.61
C VAL A 117 -2.05 5.76 -6.60
N TYR A 118 -0.83 5.97 -6.13
CA TYR A 118 0.33 6.28 -6.95
C TYR A 118 1.47 5.32 -6.63
N ASP A 119 1.62 4.27 -7.42
CA ASP A 119 2.74 3.34 -7.27
C ASP A 119 4.03 3.96 -7.80
N GLU A 120 5.15 3.75 -7.10
CA GLU A 120 6.48 4.29 -7.42
C GLU A 120 6.56 5.83 -7.53
N ILE A 121 5.95 6.55 -6.57
CA ILE A 121 5.94 8.03 -6.56
C ILE A 121 7.35 8.64 -6.58
N PHE A 122 8.35 7.92 -6.10
CA PHE A 122 9.73 8.34 -6.03
C PHE A 122 10.28 8.76 -7.39
N THR A 123 9.93 8.05 -8.46
CA THR A 123 10.37 8.37 -9.83
C THR A 123 9.92 9.75 -10.28
N GLU A 124 8.77 10.21 -9.81
CA GLU A 124 8.25 11.55 -10.09
C GLU A 124 8.85 12.60 -9.16
N LEU A 125 9.02 12.27 -7.87
CA LEU A 125 9.59 13.21 -6.88
C LEU A 125 11.04 13.59 -7.20
N GLN A 126 11.82 12.68 -7.80
CA GLN A 126 13.19 12.98 -8.22
C GLN A 126 13.28 13.97 -9.40
N LYS A 127 12.28 14.00 -10.27
CA LYS A 127 12.27 14.90 -11.43
C LYS A 127 12.15 16.37 -11.01
N TYR A 128 11.68 16.63 -9.80
CA TYR A 128 11.42 17.98 -9.32
C TYR A 128 12.34 18.32 -8.15
N SER A 129 13.20 19.30 -8.31
CA SER A 129 14.04 19.83 -7.22
C SER A 129 13.22 20.45 -6.07
N LYS A 130 11.97 20.87 -6.37
CA LYS A 130 10.96 21.33 -5.41
C LYS A 130 9.61 20.71 -5.78
N LEU A 131 8.86 20.29 -4.77
CA LEU A 131 7.47 19.85 -4.97
C LEU A 131 6.67 20.94 -5.65
N ASN A 132 5.91 20.57 -6.68
CA ASN A 132 4.98 21.47 -7.34
C ASN A 132 3.96 22.00 -6.32
N LYS A 133 3.65 23.30 -6.38
CA LYS A 133 2.68 23.95 -5.50
C LYS A 133 1.32 23.25 -5.53
N ASP A 134 0.84 22.83 -6.69
CA ASP A 134 -0.45 22.15 -6.84
C ASP A 134 -0.48 20.81 -6.12
N VAL A 135 0.63 20.07 -6.13
CA VAL A 135 0.76 18.81 -5.37
C VAL A 135 0.75 19.10 -3.87
N ILE A 136 1.45 20.14 -3.40
CA ILE A 136 1.44 20.54 -1.99
C ILE A 136 0.00 20.92 -1.58
N ASP A 137 -0.68 21.73 -2.35
CA ASP A 137 -2.05 22.16 -2.07
C ASP A 137 -3.01 20.95 -2.03
N PHE A 138 -2.84 19.99 -2.93
CA PHE A 138 -3.59 18.73 -2.90
C PHE A 138 -3.33 17.95 -1.60
N LEU A 139 -2.06 17.76 -1.21
CA LEU A 139 -1.68 17.05 0.02
C LEU A 139 -2.27 17.73 1.27
N CYS A 140 -2.26 19.06 1.32
CA CYS A 140 -2.86 19.83 2.42
C CYS A 140 -4.37 19.62 2.55
N GLN A 141 -5.06 19.38 1.42
CA GLN A 141 -6.52 19.29 1.37
C GLN A 141 -7.06 17.86 1.60
N MET A 142 -6.21 16.84 1.49
CA MET A 142 -6.65 15.43 1.54
C MET A 142 -7.51 15.10 2.76
N ARG A 143 -7.13 15.59 3.95
CA ARG A 143 -7.92 15.33 5.18
C ARG A 143 -9.28 16.01 5.14
N LYS A 144 -9.35 17.24 4.63
CA LYS A 144 -10.62 17.99 4.50
C LYS A 144 -11.57 17.32 3.52
N ARG A 145 -11.02 16.76 2.44
CA ARG A 145 -11.77 16.07 1.39
C ARG A 145 -11.98 14.58 1.67
N LYS A 146 -11.54 14.11 2.84
CA LYS A 146 -11.66 12.70 3.24
C LYS A 146 -11.02 11.72 2.24
N ILE A 147 -9.90 12.09 1.63
CA ILE A 147 -9.18 11.28 0.66
C ILE A 147 -8.14 10.41 1.37
N ILE A 148 -8.03 9.16 0.92
CA ILE A 148 -6.93 8.26 1.25
C ILE A 148 -5.98 8.25 0.05
N PHE A 149 -4.73 8.67 0.25
CA PHE A 149 -3.71 8.61 -0.77
C PHE A 149 -2.67 7.55 -0.41
N LEU A 150 -2.57 6.52 -1.24
CA LEU A 150 -1.65 5.40 -1.06
C LEU A 150 -0.53 5.50 -2.08
N THR A 151 0.71 5.38 -1.63
CA THR A 151 1.85 5.42 -2.53
C THR A 151 2.95 4.45 -2.08
N THR A 152 3.88 4.14 -2.99
CA THR A 152 5.04 3.31 -2.68
C THR A 152 6.35 4.06 -2.90
N ALA A 153 7.37 3.67 -2.11
CA ALA A 153 8.75 4.09 -2.28
C ALA A 153 9.68 2.91 -2.00
N GLN A 154 10.92 2.97 -2.48
CA GLN A 154 11.89 1.91 -2.18
C GLN A 154 12.48 2.06 -0.79
N GLU A 155 12.78 3.28 -0.40
CA GLU A 155 13.27 3.62 0.94
C GLU A 155 12.59 4.90 1.44
N TRP A 156 12.27 4.92 2.74
CA TRP A 156 11.67 6.10 3.36
C TRP A 156 12.54 7.35 3.25
N ALA A 157 13.85 7.18 3.40
CA ALA A 157 14.83 8.26 3.33
C ALA A 157 14.88 8.97 1.96
N GLU A 158 14.55 8.26 0.88
CA GLU A 158 14.54 8.81 -0.48
C GLU A 158 13.39 9.79 -0.74
N ILE A 159 12.34 9.73 0.09
CA ILE A 159 11.20 10.64 -0.04
C ILE A 159 11.59 12.01 0.55
N PRO A 160 11.42 13.12 -0.18
CA PRO A 160 11.72 14.44 0.34
C PRO A 160 11.01 14.73 1.67
N LEU A 161 11.71 15.35 2.61
CA LEU A 161 11.17 15.68 3.93
C LEU A 161 9.89 16.52 3.84
N SER A 162 9.81 17.41 2.86
CA SER A 162 8.61 18.22 2.56
C SER A 162 7.38 17.35 2.25
N PHE A 163 7.56 16.20 1.59
CA PHE A 163 6.50 15.25 1.30
C PHE A 163 6.19 14.36 2.52
N ARG A 164 7.22 13.88 3.24
CA ARG A 164 7.06 13.06 4.45
C ARG A 164 6.23 13.74 5.54
N ARG A 165 6.28 15.07 5.64
CA ARG A 165 5.48 15.87 6.60
C ARG A 165 3.97 15.76 6.39
N PHE A 166 3.51 15.36 5.22
CA PHE A 166 2.10 15.11 4.95
C PHE A 166 1.68 13.67 5.20
N CYS A 167 2.66 12.78 5.43
CA CYS A 167 2.38 11.38 5.69
C CYS A 167 1.72 11.20 7.06
N ARG A 168 0.75 10.28 7.08
CA ARG A 168 0.14 9.80 8.31
C ARG A 168 0.82 8.53 8.81
N TYR A 169 1.10 7.62 7.91
CA TYR A 169 1.79 6.37 8.22
C TYR A 169 2.84 6.03 7.18
N GLU A 170 4.00 5.63 7.67
CA GLU A 170 4.98 4.83 6.96
C GLU A 170 4.62 3.35 7.17
N ILE A 171 4.53 2.58 6.10
CA ILE A 171 4.18 1.16 6.16
C ILE A 171 5.33 0.34 5.58
N GLN A 172 6.23 -0.09 6.45
CA GLN A 172 7.38 -0.90 6.04
C GLN A 172 6.92 -2.30 5.65
N CYS A 173 7.14 -2.66 4.38
CA CYS A 173 6.76 -3.94 3.82
C CYS A 173 7.96 -4.89 3.80
N ASN A 174 7.77 -6.12 4.29
CA ASN A 174 8.74 -7.18 4.14
C ASN A 174 8.04 -8.49 3.81
N MET A 175 8.24 -8.98 2.59
CA MET A 175 7.71 -10.26 2.15
C MET A 175 8.78 -11.34 2.29
N ILE A 176 8.41 -12.43 2.94
CA ILE A 176 9.23 -13.64 3.08
C ILE A 176 8.53 -14.74 2.30
N SER A 177 9.19 -15.27 1.28
CA SER A 177 8.66 -16.36 0.46
C SER A 177 9.19 -17.70 0.98
N PHE A 178 8.30 -18.66 1.16
CA PHE A 178 8.58 -20.07 1.39
C PHE A 178 8.23 -20.87 0.14
N LEU A 179 8.58 -22.16 0.09
CA LEU A 179 8.35 -23.03 -1.07
C LEU A 179 6.91 -23.01 -1.60
N TRP A 180 5.92 -22.87 -0.72
CA TRP A 180 4.49 -23.02 -1.02
C TRP A 180 3.63 -21.81 -0.61
N PHE A 181 4.17 -20.83 0.14
CA PHE A 181 3.42 -19.67 0.56
C PHE A 181 4.34 -18.48 0.85
N GLY A 182 3.79 -17.29 0.77
CA GLY A 182 4.45 -16.06 1.19
C GLY A 182 3.85 -15.53 2.49
N ILE A 183 4.67 -14.94 3.32
CA ILE A 183 4.27 -14.17 4.49
C ILE A 183 4.63 -12.72 4.26
N LEU A 184 3.65 -11.84 4.42
CA LEU A 184 3.83 -10.40 4.36
C LEU A 184 3.82 -9.84 5.78
N ILE A 185 4.89 -9.17 6.15
CA ILE A 185 5.04 -8.43 7.40
C ILE A 185 4.91 -6.95 7.06
N LYS A 186 3.94 -6.27 7.67
CA LYS A 186 3.76 -4.81 7.57
C LYS A 186 3.96 -4.19 8.94
N ARG A 187 4.90 -3.23 9.05
CA ARG A 187 5.12 -2.43 10.24
C ARG A 187 4.58 -1.04 10.00
N PHE A 188 3.71 -0.56 10.86
CA PHE A 188 3.06 0.74 10.75
C PHE A 188 3.81 1.73 11.65
N GLY A 189 4.57 2.63 11.04
CA GLY A 189 5.23 3.74 11.68
C GLY A 189 4.33 4.98 11.67
N ASP A 190 4.20 5.63 12.83
CA ASP A 190 3.44 6.88 12.93
C ASP A 190 4.29 8.05 12.42
N ALA A 191 4.00 8.50 11.20
CA ALA A 191 4.76 9.58 10.57
C ALA A 191 4.46 10.97 11.18
N GLU A 192 3.35 11.13 11.91
CA GLU A 192 3.05 12.36 12.65
C GLU A 192 3.99 12.53 13.86
N GLN A 193 4.56 11.42 14.35
CA GLN A 193 5.55 11.39 15.44
C GLN A 193 6.99 11.14 14.94
N MET A 194 7.25 11.38 13.67
CA MET A 194 8.56 11.22 13.05
C MET A 194 9.64 12.02 13.81
N LYS A 195 10.77 11.37 14.11
CA LYS A 195 11.90 11.97 14.85
C LYS A 195 13.21 11.71 14.09
N TRP A 196 14.16 12.60 14.30
CA TRP A 196 15.52 12.38 13.84
C TRP A 196 16.18 11.31 14.72
N ASP A 197 16.75 10.30 14.08
CA ASP A 197 17.51 9.23 14.73
C ASP A 197 18.99 9.48 14.48
N GLU A 198 19.74 9.71 15.55
CA GLU A 198 21.17 10.05 15.48
C GLU A 198 22.04 8.85 15.06
N GLU A 199 21.61 7.62 15.40
CA GLU A 199 22.36 6.41 15.07
C GLU A 199 22.22 6.07 13.57
N LEU A 200 21.01 6.22 13.03
CA LEU A 200 20.70 5.94 11.63
C LEU A 200 20.95 7.15 10.71
N GLN A 201 21.18 8.35 11.28
CA GLN A 201 21.31 9.61 10.53
C GLN A 201 20.12 9.88 9.59
N GLU A 202 18.91 9.50 10.03
CA GLU A 202 17.68 9.67 9.25
C GLU A 202 16.47 9.97 10.14
N HIS A 203 15.38 10.41 9.50
CA HIS A 203 14.09 10.56 10.17
C HIS A 203 13.36 9.23 10.21
N THR A 204 13.08 8.72 11.41
CA THR A 204 12.37 7.46 11.64
C THR A 204 11.00 7.68 12.24
N CYS A 205 10.08 6.75 11.95
CA CYS A 205 8.72 6.76 12.47
C CYS A 205 8.59 5.70 13.58
N PRO A 206 8.07 6.03 14.76
CA PRO A 206 7.88 5.05 15.82
C PRO A 206 6.84 4.00 15.41
N ILE A 207 7.21 2.72 15.50
CA ILE A 207 6.33 1.61 15.12
C ILE A 207 5.19 1.46 16.12
N THR A 208 3.96 1.62 15.65
CA THR A 208 2.74 1.50 16.45
C THR A 208 2.10 0.12 16.38
N GLU A 209 2.21 -0.54 15.21
CA GLU A 209 1.61 -1.84 14.98
C GLU A 209 2.47 -2.65 13.99
N THR A 210 2.51 -3.95 14.18
CA THR A 210 3.08 -4.90 13.20
C THR A 210 2.01 -5.92 12.87
N THR A 211 1.75 -6.12 11.58
CA THR A 211 0.83 -7.16 11.10
C THR A 211 1.59 -8.22 10.32
N ILE A 212 1.21 -9.48 10.52
CA ILE A 212 1.76 -10.62 9.80
C ILE A 212 0.59 -11.31 9.11
N THR A 213 0.65 -11.40 7.78
CA THR A 213 -0.42 -11.97 6.97
C THR A 213 0.14 -12.97 5.95
N LYS A 214 -0.63 -14.00 5.64
CA LYS A 214 -0.31 -14.91 4.53
C LYS A 214 -0.66 -14.25 3.21
N CYS A 215 0.25 -14.32 2.23
CA CYS A 215 -0.03 -13.84 0.88
C CYS A 215 -1.10 -14.71 0.22
N ARG A 216 -2.06 -14.06 -0.46
CA ARG A 216 -3.17 -14.70 -1.16
C ARG A 216 -2.85 -14.79 -2.65
N LYS A 217 -3.00 -15.99 -3.25
CA LYS A 217 -2.79 -16.23 -4.68
C LYS A 217 -3.70 -15.32 -5.53
N PHE A 218 -4.95 -15.16 -5.09
CA PHE A 218 -5.92 -14.26 -5.74
C PHE A 218 -5.39 -12.82 -5.90
N VAL A 219 -4.78 -12.23 -4.87
CA VAL A 219 -4.19 -10.89 -4.93
C VAL A 219 -2.98 -10.86 -5.86
N ALA A 220 -2.11 -11.87 -5.76
CA ALA A 220 -0.92 -11.95 -6.61
C ALA A 220 -1.26 -12.08 -8.10
N ASN A 221 -2.35 -12.74 -8.44
CA ASN A 221 -2.81 -12.93 -9.83
C ASN A 221 -3.67 -11.76 -10.34
N SER A 222 -4.01 -10.80 -9.48
CA SER A 222 -4.88 -9.67 -9.87
C SER A 222 -4.14 -8.52 -10.53
N TYR A 223 -2.83 -8.54 -10.60
CA TYR A 223 -2.03 -7.49 -11.23
C TYR A 223 -0.73 -8.08 -11.78
N ASP A 224 -0.15 -7.38 -12.75
CA ASP A 224 1.15 -7.77 -13.33
C ASP A 224 2.26 -6.87 -12.79
N THR A 225 3.19 -7.46 -12.05
CA THR A 225 4.37 -6.78 -11.48
C THR A 225 5.42 -6.41 -12.52
N PHE A 226 5.36 -6.97 -13.72
CA PHE A 226 6.34 -6.75 -14.80
C PHE A 226 5.88 -5.72 -15.83
N LEU A 227 4.62 -5.28 -15.77
CA LEU A 227 4.16 -4.16 -16.61
C LEU A 227 4.94 -2.90 -16.20
N ARG A 228 5.80 -2.45 -17.10
CA ARG A 228 6.51 -1.17 -16.94
C ARG A 228 5.47 -0.05 -16.81
N ILE A 229 5.58 0.73 -15.76
CA ILE A 229 4.95 2.04 -15.69
C ILE A 229 5.69 2.89 -16.73
N SER A 230 5.11 3.01 -17.94
CA SER A 230 5.73 3.81 -18.99
C SER A 230 5.59 5.30 -18.65
N SER A 231 6.62 5.85 -18.03
CA SER A 231 6.74 7.30 -17.77
C SER A 231 7.04 8.12 -19.04
N VAL A 232 6.97 7.52 -20.24
CA VAL A 232 7.50 8.10 -21.49
C VAL A 232 6.42 8.37 -22.55
N GLU A 233 5.17 8.05 -22.32
CA GLU A 233 4.15 8.52 -23.25
C GLU A 233 3.76 9.95 -22.89
N ALA A 234 4.10 10.89 -23.80
CA ALA A 234 3.66 12.27 -23.73
C ALA A 234 2.13 12.29 -23.49
N PRO A 235 1.63 13.14 -22.57
CA PRO A 235 0.22 13.14 -22.23
C PRO A 235 -0.61 13.48 -23.47
N SER A 236 -1.38 12.48 -23.93
CA SER A 236 -2.54 12.79 -24.75
C SER A 236 -3.58 13.51 -23.87
N PRO A 237 -4.45 14.36 -24.41
CA PRO A 237 -5.44 15.10 -23.62
C PRO A 237 -6.46 14.22 -22.85
N GLN A 238 -6.35 12.90 -22.89
CA GLN A 238 -7.16 11.94 -22.17
C GLN A 238 -6.33 11.21 -21.11
N SER A 239 -5.98 11.94 -20.04
CA SER A 239 -5.18 11.38 -18.94
C SER A 239 -5.94 10.49 -17.97
N ILE A 240 -7.26 10.38 -18.12
CA ILE A 240 -8.14 9.63 -17.21
C ILE A 240 -9.01 8.67 -18.05
N GLU A 241 -8.81 7.38 -17.83
CA GLU A 241 -9.58 6.31 -18.46
C GLU A 241 -10.28 5.45 -17.39
N LYS A 242 -11.58 5.20 -17.57
CA LYS A 242 -12.33 4.30 -16.70
C LYS A 242 -12.14 2.86 -17.18
N VAL A 243 -11.66 2.02 -16.28
CA VAL A 243 -11.42 0.60 -16.55
C VAL A 243 -12.54 -0.21 -15.93
N ASP A 244 -13.31 -0.89 -16.78
CA ASP A 244 -14.39 -1.75 -16.35
C ASP A 244 -13.87 -3.05 -15.72
N LYS A 245 -14.66 -3.56 -14.81
CA LYS A 245 -14.34 -4.78 -14.08
C LYS A 245 -14.37 -6.00 -14.99
N GLU A 246 -13.24 -6.68 -15.16
CA GLU A 246 -13.22 -8.03 -15.70
C GLU A 246 -13.78 -9.01 -14.65
N ILE A 247 -14.95 -9.54 -14.93
CA ILE A 247 -15.61 -10.54 -14.07
C ILE A 247 -14.91 -11.88 -14.29
N TRP A 248 -14.13 -12.28 -13.29
CA TRP A 248 -13.62 -13.64 -13.20
C TRP A 248 -14.58 -14.42 -12.31
N GLU A 249 -15.20 -15.45 -12.86
CA GLU A 249 -15.95 -16.41 -12.07
C GLU A 249 -14.99 -17.09 -11.10
N ASP A 250 -15.34 -17.08 -9.81
CA ASP A 250 -14.61 -17.73 -8.74
C ASP A 250 -14.60 -19.24 -8.99
N GLU A 251 -13.61 -19.76 -9.68
CA GLU A 251 -13.31 -21.16 -9.59
C GLU A 251 -12.79 -21.48 -8.19
N LYS A 252 -13.63 -22.15 -7.44
CA LYS A 252 -13.34 -22.78 -6.17
C LYS A 252 -12.25 -23.85 -6.37
N GLN A 253 -10.99 -23.46 -6.34
CA GLN A 253 -9.91 -24.39 -6.08
C GLN A 253 -8.84 -23.71 -5.25
N GLU A 254 -8.68 -24.17 -4.00
CA GLU A 254 -7.51 -23.97 -3.16
C GLU A 254 -6.31 -24.70 -3.79
N GLU A 255 -5.78 -24.20 -4.90
CA GLU A 255 -4.51 -24.69 -5.42
C GLU A 255 -3.34 -24.03 -4.70
N LEU A 256 -2.38 -24.85 -4.34
CA LEU A 256 -1.12 -24.51 -3.69
C LEU A 256 -0.34 -23.44 -4.47
N TYR A 257 0.17 -22.45 -3.75
CA TYR A 257 0.99 -21.36 -4.25
C TYR A 257 2.32 -21.90 -4.81
N GLU A 258 2.53 -21.83 -6.12
CA GLU A 258 3.84 -22.01 -6.74
C GLU A 258 4.64 -20.71 -6.72
N VAL A 259 5.87 -20.80 -6.24
CA VAL A 259 6.78 -19.64 -6.20
C VAL A 259 7.12 -19.22 -7.63
N PRO A 260 6.99 -17.93 -7.97
CA PRO A 260 7.34 -17.44 -9.30
C PRO A 260 8.79 -17.80 -9.71
N SER A 261 8.99 -18.18 -10.96
CA SER A 261 10.23 -18.73 -11.54
C SER A 261 11.45 -17.80 -11.57
N TRP A 262 11.35 -16.58 -11.07
CA TRP A 262 12.48 -15.63 -10.99
C TRP A 262 13.50 -15.94 -9.87
N LYS A 263 13.37 -17.09 -9.19
CA LYS A 263 14.34 -17.60 -8.19
C LYS A 263 15.19 -18.78 -8.72
N LYS A 264 15.40 -18.90 -10.01
CA LYS A 264 16.44 -19.78 -10.56
C LYS A 264 17.67 -18.98 -10.91
#